data_8d994448a9f269b33546c8427c82677a
#
_entry.id   8d994448a9f269b33546c8427c82677a
#
_cell.length_a   1.000
_cell.length_b   1.000
_cell.length_c   1.000
_cell.angle_alpha   90.00
_cell.angle_beta   90.00
_cell.angle_gamma   90.00
#
_symmetry.space_group_name_H-M   'P 1'
#
loop_
_entity.id
_entity.type
_entity.pdbx_description
1 polymer ?
#
loop_
_entity_poly.entity_id
_entity_poly.type
_entity_poly.pdbx_seq_one_letter_code
_entity_poly.pdbx_strand_id
1 'polypeptide(L)'
;MKLTTYQRDIINYFNANPSSNMYVNAKAGCGKSFIATQMLKDVDKNSIYLAFNKSIAEEMKEKITNPKVKVCTIHSLCNSVLLYNLQQKVNKQGGLGKQRDTESKLDNLKIYRILNDILIQDKDIKRDFEYKTFLTENYVKLYNLVRLKVIDLEKGYEAKDKISEIIKEQGLFFHEIYGGVSSDTALKVIRQIDNQSLLAFENEKTYDFTDMLYITLKKLRNKEWEIPYWNYYSNIVADESQDLSTIQLFLLKYFKRQGGRYVFILDYRQAIYAFAGANCNSYMLIKKLFAPIAQFELPINYRCARSHLDLVNKLHHIGIKPCDTAPTGNIKTIGKQACIDLAEAGDYIVGRKNKWLFPIILELIKKGKAVYIKDDTLIKDIEKIIDKSSFDSIIDLERYIINKQKRLKKKIEENSTKEITVEEVLQNSENNVIIETQTEDKNGQLETLSILQMLLAAFKEKYTTHSKSQFLKYIKSILNTTASKDCIMVSSIHCVKGLEADNVFVLNEGKTVIDGNMSNEQKQQEFNLSYVSLTRAKENLYLVKAEGEEY
;
A
#
# COMPACT_ATOMS: atom_id res chain seq x y z
N MET A 1 31.71 -12.58 5.22
CA MET A 1 31.37 -12.20 3.82
C MET A 1 32.26 -11.04 3.40
N LYS A 2 32.94 -11.12 2.26
CA LYS A 2 33.82 -10.03 1.79
C LYS A 2 32.96 -8.93 1.14
N LEU A 3 33.07 -7.68 1.61
CA LEU A 3 32.34 -6.57 1.05
C LEU A 3 32.76 -6.30 -0.40
N THR A 4 31.80 -5.98 -1.26
CA THR A 4 32.10 -5.48 -2.61
C THR A 4 32.67 -4.08 -2.57
N THR A 5 33.24 -3.61 -3.67
CA THR A 5 33.75 -2.24 -3.79
C THR A 5 32.62 -1.23 -3.53
N TYR A 6 31.45 -1.40 -4.14
CA TYR A 6 30.26 -0.55 -3.91
C TYR A 6 29.85 -0.46 -2.44
N GLN A 7 29.83 -1.60 -1.73
CA GLN A 7 29.48 -1.62 -0.30
C GLN A 7 30.56 -0.94 0.56
N ARG A 8 31.84 -1.17 0.26
CA ARG A 8 32.95 -0.50 0.96
C ARG A 8 32.92 1.01 0.77
N ASP A 9 32.68 1.49 -0.44
CA ASP A 9 32.63 2.92 -0.74
C ASP A 9 31.51 3.61 0.04
N ILE A 10 30.32 2.98 0.16
CA ILE A 10 29.22 3.49 0.96
C ILE A 10 29.59 3.56 2.44
N ILE A 11 30.15 2.48 3.00
CA ILE A 11 30.54 2.43 4.43
C ILE A 11 31.67 3.41 4.72
N ASN A 12 32.68 3.48 3.85
CA ASN A 12 33.80 4.41 4.00
C ASN A 12 33.32 5.87 3.96
N TYR A 13 32.43 6.19 3.01
CA TYR A 13 31.86 7.55 2.93
C TYR A 13 31.01 7.85 4.17
N PHE A 14 30.19 6.92 4.61
CA PHE A 14 29.40 7.05 5.83
C PHE A 14 30.28 7.34 7.04
N ASN A 15 31.40 6.65 7.22
CA ASN A 15 32.32 6.86 8.34
C ASN A 15 33.10 8.17 8.24
N ALA A 16 33.53 8.54 7.04
CA ALA A 16 34.34 9.73 6.83
C ALA A 16 33.55 11.05 6.85
N ASN A 17 32.21 11.01 6.60
CA ASN A 17 31.41 12.22 6.40
C ASN A 17 30.18 12.23 7.34
N PRO A 18 30.35 12.48 8.66
CA PRO A 18 29.29 12.31 9.66
C PRO A 18 28.13 13.31 9.53
N SER A 19 28.28 14.38 8.75
CA SER A 19 27.23 15.41 8.55
C SER A 19 26.66 15.43 7.12
N SER A 20 27.16 14.58 6.22
CA SER A 20 26.74 14.56 4.83
C SER A 20 25.58 13.63 4.59
N ASN A 21 24.52 14.13 3.96
CA ASN A 21 23.38 13.31 3.57
C ASN A 21 23.76 12.31 2.47
N MET A 22 23.14 11.15 2.50
CA MET A 22 23.41 10.05 1.56
C MET A 22 22.12 9.53 0.93
N TYR A 23 22.19 9.21 -0.34
CA TYR A 23 21.19 8.55 -1.14
C TYR A 23 21.79 7.27 -1.73
N VAL A 24 21.26 6.12 -1.38
CA VAL A 24 21.73 4.82 -1.84
C VAL A 24 20.64 4.17 -2.69
N ASN A 25 20.83 4.14 -4.01
CA ASN A 25 19.96 3.43 -4.93
C ASN A 25 20.37 1.96 -4.95
N ALA A 26 19.60 1.15 -4.24
CA ALA A 26 19.88 -0.27 -4.05
C ALA A 26 18.80 -1.13 -4.71
N LYS A 27 19.13 -1.74 -5.85
CA LYS A 27 18.22 -2.55 -6.64
C LYS A 27 17.69 -3.77 -5.86
N ALA A 28 16.66 -4.45 -6.38
CA ALA A 28 16.12 -5.65 -5.75
C ALA A 28 17.21 -6.66 -5.43
N GLY A 29 17.19 -7.25 -4.23
CA GLY A 29 18.15 -8.28 -3.82
C GLY A 29 19.61 -7.83 -3.69
N CYS A 30 19.91 -6.50 -3.72
CA CYS A 30 21.27 -5.97 -3.64
C CYS A 30 21.78 -5.70 -2.21
N GLY A 31 21.06 -6.17 -1.19
CA GLY A 31 21.52 -6.10 0.20
C GLY A 31 21.27 -4.77 0.90
N LYS A 32 20.12 -4.11 0.66
CA LYS A 32 19.70 -2.88 1.36
C LYS A 32 19.83 -2.97 2.87
N SER A 33 19.16 -3.95 3.48
CA SER A 33 19.17 -4.15 4.94
C SER A 33 20.56 -4.50 5.46
N PHE A 34 21.36 -5.24 4.67
CA PHE A 34 22.74 -5.58 5.03
C PHE A 34 23.60 -4.30 5.13
N ILE A 35 23.56 -3.42 4.12
CA ILE A 35 24.36 -2.18 4.15
C ILE A 35 23.93 -1.25 5.29
N ALA A 36 22.59 -1.16 5.55
CA ALA A 36 22.07 -0.41 6.69
C ALA A 36 22.63 -0.92 8.02
N THR A 37 22.61 -2.25 8.21
CA THR A 37 23.15 -2.90 9.42
C THR A 37 24.65 -2.63 9.57
N GLN A 38 25.43 -2.73 8.48
CA GLN A 38 26.87 -2.47 8.52
C GLN A 38 27.19 -1.00 8.85
N MET A 39 26.46 -0.04 8.30
CA MET A 39 26.63 1.38 8.62
C MET A 39 26.31 1.69 10.09
N LEU A 40 25.31 1.02 10.66
CA LEU A 40 24.85 1.30 12.01
C LEU A 40 25.54 0.46 13.10
N LYS A 41 26.39 -0.49 12.71
CA LYS A 41 27.02 -1.46 13.62
C LYS A 41 27.83 -0.75 14.72
N ASP A 42 28.69 0.17 14.34
CA ASP A 42 29.69 0.76 15.21
C ASP A 42 29.47 2.26 15.45
N VAL A 43 28.22 2.75 15.25
CA VAL A 43 27.93 4.16 15.53
C VAL A 43 27.94 4.43 17.05
N ASP A 44 28.61 5.52 17.44
CA ASP A 44 28.76 5.98 18.83
C ASP A 44 27.69 7.00 19.25
N LYS A 45 26.95 7.56 18.30
CA LYS A 45 25.94 8.61 18.50
C LYS A 45 24.54 8.06 18.38
N ASN A 46 23.59 8.71 19.09
CA ASN A 46 22.17 8.40 19.01
C ASN A 46 21.70 8.38 17.54
N SER A 47 21.27 7.24 17.09
CA SER A 47 20.91 6.96 15.70
C SER A 47 19.57 6.28 15.61
N ILE A 48 18.93 6.36 14.44
CA ILE A 48 17.64 5.70 14.21
C ILE A 48 17.63 5.00 12.86
N TYR A 49 17.11 3.77 12.86
CA TYR A 49 16.71 3.06 11.66
C TYR A 49 15.17 3.11 11.54
N LEU A 50 14.71 3.68 10.45
CA LEU A 50 13.29 3.84 10.14
C LEU A 50 12.87 2.80 9.12
N ALA A 51 12.08 1.83 9.59
CA ALA A 51 11.48 0.81 8.76
C ALA A 51 10.16 1.31 8.15
N PHE A 52 9.83 0.80 6.97
CA PHE A 52 8.57 1.11 6.30
C PHE A 52 7.35 0.61 7.09
N ASN A 53 7.40 -0.61 7.63
CA ASN A 53 6.30 -1.21 8.39
C ASN A 53 6.79 -1.91 9.68
N LYS A 54 5.84 -2.37 10.48
CA LYS A 54 6.10 -3.01 11.79
C LYS A 54 6.88 -4.31 11.65
N SER A 55 6.55 -5.15 10.67
CA SER A 55 7.22 -6.44 10.45
C SER A 55 8.71 -6.26 10.13
N ILE A 56 9.04 -5.32 9.23
CA ILE A 56 10.45 -4.99 8.93
C ILE A 56 11.15 -4.41 10.16
N ALA A 57 10.44 -3.58 10.95
CA ALA A 57 11.02 -3.02 12.19
C ALA A 57 11.36 -4.12 13.20
N GLU A 58 10.52 -5.14 13.36
CA GLU A 58 10.75 -6.27 14.24
C GLU A 58 11.94 -7.11 13.78
N GLU A 59 12.00 -7.46 12.50
CA GLU A 59 13.13 -8.17 11.88
C GLU A 59 14.46 -7.40 12.07
N MET A 60 14.44 -6.08 11.86
CA MET A 60 15.65 -5.27 11.97
C MET A 60 16.09 -5.02 13.41
N LYS A 61 15.19 -5.09 14.40
CA LYS A 61 15.57 -5.06 15.83
C LYS A 61 16.44 -6.25 16.23
N GLU A 62 16.21 -7.42 15.60
CA GLU A 62 17.04 -8.61 15.85
C GLU A 62 18.42 -8.47 15.19
N LYS A 63 18.50 -7.79 14.05
CA LYS A 63 19.74 -7.63 13.27
C LYS A 63 20.62 -6.47 13.73
N ILE A 64 20.01 -5.39 14.23
CA ILE A 64 20.72 -4.19 14.71
C ILE A 64 20.86 -4.28 16.24
N THR A 65 22.00 -4.74 16.68
CA THR A 65 22.29 -4.99 18.12
C THR A 65 22.91 -3.78 18.83
N ASN A 66 23.29 -2.72 18.11
CA ASN A 66 23.91 -1.54 18.72
C ASN A 66 22.88 -0.76 19.57
N PRO A 67 23.11 -0.59 20.89
CA PRO A 67 22.16 0.07 21.80
C PRO A 67 21.98 1.57 21.53
N LYS A 68 22.87 2.18 20.74
CA LYS A 68 22.74 3.59 20.30
C LYS A 68 21.77 3.75 19.13
N VAL A 69 21.22 2.66 18.58
CA VAL A 69 20.35 2.66 17.40
C VAL A 69 18.93 2.28 17.81
N LYS A 70 18.00 3.20 17.70
CA LYS A 70 16.57 2.94 17.82
C LYS A 70 16.04 2.40 16.50
N VAL A 71 15.25 1.34 16.53
CA VAL A 71 14.57 0.78 15.35
C VAL A 71 13.07 0.94 15.52
N CYS A 72 12.40 1.66 14.63
CA CYS A 72 10.95 1.83 14.63
C CYS A 72 10.42 2.31 13.27
N THR A 73 9.10 2.48 13.15
CA THR A 73 8.47 3.15 11.99
C THR A 73 8.33 4.65 12.25
N ILE A 74 8.14 5.45 11.18
CA ILE A 74 7.89 6.90 11.32
C ILE A 74 6.60 7.16 12.11
N HIS A 75 5.55 6.37 11.92
CA HIS A 75 4.33 6.48 12.72
C HIS A 75 4.58 6.29 14.22
N SER A 76 5.35 5.27 14.58
CA SER A 76 5.73 5.05 15.99
C SER A 76 6.53 6.21 16.57
N LEU A 77 7.43 6.81 15.77
CA LEU A 77 8.20 7.98 16.17
C LEU A 77 7.29 9.19 16.40
N CYS A 78 6.38 9.48 15.47
CA CYS A 78 5.43 10.59 15.59
C CYS A 78 4.45 10.37 16.76
N ASN A 79 3.97 9.14 16.95
CA ASN A 79 3.11 8.82 18.09
C ASN A 79 3.82 9.10 19.43
N SER A 80 5.13 8.82 19.53
CA SER A 80 5.89 9.16 20.74
C SER A 80 5.97 10.66 21.01
N VAL A 81 6.03 11.49 19.95
CA VAL A 81 5.98 12.96 20.06
C VAL A 81 4.60 13.43 20.47
N LEU A 82 3.55 12.87 19.86
CA LEU A 82 2.16 13.17 20.18
C LEU A 82 1.88 12.91 21.67
N LEU A 83 2.16 11.70 22.14
CA LEU A 83 1.94 11.31 23.54
C LEU A 83 2.75 12.17 24.53
N TYR A 84 4.01 12.46 24.21
CA TYR A 84 4.84 13.35 25.04
C TYR A 84 4.21 14.72 25.20
N ASN A 85 3.77 15.37 24.12
CA ASN A 85 3.20 16.71 24.19
C ASN A 85 1.82 16.75 24.86
N LEU A 86 1.01 15.69 24.71
CA LEU A 86 -0.25 15.56 25.46
C LEU A 86 0.02 15.48 26.97
N GLN A 87 1.01 14.69 27.38
CA GLN A 87 1.38 14.56 28.78
C GLN A 87 1.94 15.86 29.39
N GLN A 88 2.74 16.62 28.63
CA GLN A 88 3.26 17.92 29.05
C GLN A 88 2.14 18.96 29.28
N LYS A 89 1.09 18.97 28.47
CA LYS A 89 -0.08 19.85 28.68
C LYS A 89 -0.76 19.57 30.00
N VAL A 90 -0.92 18.31 30.37
CA VAL A 90 -1.53 17.89 31.66
C VAL A 90 -0.70 18.35 32.86
N ASN A 91 0.61 18.14 32.80
CA ASN A 91 1.53 18.51 33.89
C ASN A 91 1.56 20.04 34.11
N LYS A 92 1.46 20.85 33.02
CA LYS A 92 1.42 22.33 33.13
C LYS A 92 0.10 22.87 33.65
N GLN A 93 -1.00 22.13 33.57
CA GLN A 93 -2.32 22.53 34.07
C GLN A 93 -2.55 22.18 35.55
N GLY A 94 -1.52 21.73 36.28
CA GLY A 94 -1.57 21.53 37.75
C GLY A 94 -2.45 20.37 38.20
N GLY A 95 -2.67 19.39 37.36
CA GLY A 95 -3.59 18.29 37.62
C GLY A 95 -3.04 17.18 38.52
N LEU A 96 -2.92 17.44 39.83
CA LEU A 96 -2.69 16.38 40.83
C LEU A 96 -3.95 15.53 41.14
N GLY A 97 -5.04 15.68 40.39
CA GLY A 97 -6.34 15.15 40.82
C GLY A 97 -7.17 14.31 39.86
N LYS A 98 -6.87 14.22 38.57
CA LYS A 98 -7.72 13.41 37.67
C LYS A 98 -6.93 12.71 36.58
N GLN A 99 -6.45 11.52 36.88
CA GLN A 99 -5.80 10.60 35.95
C GLN A 99 -6.75 10.07 34.83
N ARG A 100 -8.03 10.46 34.85
CA ARG A 100 -9.07 9.95 33.93
C ARG A 100 -9.26 10.74 32.63
N ASP A 101 -8.79 11.99 32.52
CA ASP A 101 -9.08 12.86 31.37
C ASP A 101 -7.95 12.91 30.31
N THR A 102 -6.96 12.03 30.36
CA THR A 102 -5.76 12.08 29.50
C THR A 102 -5.55 10.85 28.64
N GLU A 103 -6.51 9.94 28.60
CA GLU A 103 -6.42 8.79 27.69
C GLU A 103 -6.68 9.24 26.24
N SER A 104 -5.56 9.46 25.54
CA SER A 104 -5.63 9.64 24.08
C SER A 104 -6.13 8.36 23.43
N LYS A 105 -7.11 8.48 22.53
CA LYS A 105 -7.79 7.35 21.91
C LYS A 105 -7.45 7.24 20.42
N LEU A 106 -6.75 6.18 20.06
CA LEU A 106 -6.60 5.81 18.65
C LEU A 106 -7.94 5.26 18.12
N ASP A 107 -8.48 5.90 17.10
CA ASP A 107 -9.76 5.59 16.53
C ASP A 107 -9.74 5.69 15.01
N ASN A 108 -9.54 4.57 14.36
CA ASN A 108 -9.48 4.46 12.90
C ASN A 108 -10.83 4.68 12.20
N LEU A 109 -11.94 4.73 12.95
CA LEU A 109 -13.27 5.03 12.43
C LEU A 109 -13.67 6.51 12.61
N LYS A 110 -12.80 7.33 13.21
CA LYS A 110 -13.03 8.76 13.46
C LYS A 110 -13.56 9.49 12.23
N ILE A 111 -12.86 9.38 11.11
CA ILE A 111 -13.23 10.10 9.88
C ILE A 111 -14.54 9.57 9.29
N TYR A 112 -14.80 8.27 9.39
CA TYR A 112 -16.08 7.68 8.97
C TYR A 112 -17.26 8.26 9.76
N ARG A 113 -17.12 8.48 11.08
CA ARG A 113 -18.18 9.08 11.91
C ARG A 113 -18.38 10.55 11.56
N ILE A 114 -17.31 11.33 11.46
CA ILE A 114 -17.36 12.73 11.06
C ILE A 114 -18.06 12.88 9.72
N LEU A 115 -17.69 12.07 8.72
CA LEU A 115 -18.34 12.09 7.41
C LEU A 115 -19.80 11.68 7.47
N ASN A 116 -20.13 10.66 8.25
CA ASN A 116 -21.50 10.26 8.45
C ASN A 116 -22.35 11.45 8.93
N ASP A 117 -21.86 12.20 9.91
CA ASP A 117 -22.57 13.35 10.47
C ASP A 117 -22.67 14.53 9.47
N ILE A 118 -21.67 14.73 8.62
CA ILE A 118 -21.70 15.72 7.54
C ILE A 118 -22.73 15.32 6.47
N LEU A 119 -22.68 14.07 6.00
CA LEU A 119 -23.48 13.61 4.86
C LEU A 119 -24.97 13.42 5.21
N ILE A 120 -25.33 13.10 6.46
CA ILE A 120 -26.75 12.97 6.86
C ILE A 120 -27.48 14.31 6.92
N GLN A 121 -26.79 15.45 6.85
CA GLN A 121 -27.43 16.77 6.76
C GLN A 121 -28.10 16.98 5.40
N ASP A 122 -27.63 16.28 4.37
CA ASP A 122 -28.26 16.25 3.05
C ASP A 122 -29.38 15.20 3.02
N LYS A 123 -30.63 15.65 2.73
CA LYS A 123 -31.80 14.78 2.77
C LYS A 123 -31.79 13.70 1.69
N ASP A 124 -31.22 13.99 0.53
CA ASP A 124 -31.17 13.07 -0.61
C ASP A 124 -30.11 11.98 -0.36
N ILE A 125 -28.94 12.35 0.15
CA ILE A 125 -27.89 11.41 0.55
C ILE A 125 -28.35 10.54 1.72
N LYS A 126 -29.07 11.10 2.67
CA LYS A 126 -29.57 10.35 3.85
C LYS A 126 -30.48 9.17 3.47
N ARG A 127 -31.24 9.29 2.38
CA ARG A 127 -32.23 8.27 1.96
C ARG A 127 -31.58 7.11 1.19
N ASP A 128 -30.42 7.33 0.57
CA ASP A 128 -29.71 6.32 -0.20
C ASP A 128 -28.47 5.81 0.56
N PHE A 129 -28.62 4.64 1.19
CA PHE A 129 -27.56 4.04 2.00
C PHE A 129 -26.36 3.60 1.15
N GLU A 130 -26.59 3.08 -0.06
CA GLU A 130 -25.49 2.63 -0.93
C GLU A 130 -24.68 3.84 -1.41
N TYR A 131 -25.35 4.89 -1.84
CA TYR A 131 -24.73 6.13 -2.27
C TYR A 131 -23.94 6.82 -1.14
N LYS A 132 -24.54 6.88 0.07
CA LYS A 132 -23.85 7.41 1.24
C LYS A 132 -22.57 6.65 1.57
N THR A 133 -22.61 5.31 1.53
CA THR A 133 -21.44 4.46 1.79
C THR A 133 -20.35 4.73 0.75
N PHE A 134 -20.73 4.80 -0.52
CA PHE A 134 -19.84 5.12 -1.62
C PHE A 134 -19.16 6.49 -1.46
N LEU A 135 -19.91 7.54 -1.17
CA LEU A 135 -19.36 8.86 -0.90
C LEU A 135 -18.41 8.86 0.30
N THR A 136 -18.80 8.18 1.37
CA THR A 136 -17.97 8.08 2.57
C THR A 136 -16.61 7.47 2.27
N GLU A 137 -16.55 6.36 1.54
CA GLU A 137 -15.30 5.68 1.18
C GLU A 137 -14.40 6.59 0.32
N ASN A 138 -14.98 7.28 -0.67
CA ASN A 138 -14.22 8.20 -1.53
C ASN A 138 -13.70 9.43 -0.76
N TYR A 139 -14.51 10.05 0.09
CA TYR A 139 -14.06 11.19 0.89
C TYR A 139 -13.02 10.80 1.94
N VAL A 140 -13.13 9.62 2.58
CA VAL A 140 -12.09 9.11 3.48
C VAL A 140 -10.77 8.93 2.74
N LYS A 141 -10.80 8.33 1.55
CA LYS A 141 -9.61 8.13 0.72
C LYS A 141 -9.01 9.49 0.30
N LEU A 142 -9.84 10.40 -0.19
CA LEU A 142 -9.41 11.75 -0.59
C LEU A 142 -8.79 12.53 0.57
N TYR A 143 -9.44 12.55 1.73
CA TYR A 143 -8.93 13.26 2.90
C TYR A 143 -7.61 12.67 3.42
N ASN A 144 -7.46 11.34 3.40
CA ASN A 144 -6.19 10.71 3.73
C ASN A 144 -5.07 11.15 2.78
N LEU A 145 -5.33 11.20 1.48
CA LEU A 145 -4.35 11.63 0.47
C LEU A 145 -4.00 13.12 0.62
N VAL A 146 -4.99 13.97 0.90
CA VAL A 146 -4.78 15.40 1.19
C VAL A 146 -3.83 15.59 2.35
N ARG A 147 -4.02 14.85 3.46
CA ARG A 147 -3.12 14.88 4.62
C ARG A 147 -1.71 14.36 4.28
N LEU A 148 -1.62 13.22 3.58
CA LEU A 148 -0.33 12.57 3.25
C LEU A 148 0.48 13.36 2.21
N LYS A 149 -0.19 14.04 1.26
CA LYS A 149 0.43 14.94 0.28
C LYS A 149 0.71 16.35 0.87
N VAL A 150 0.24 16.64 2.08
CA VAL A 150 0.41 17.93 2.80
C VAL A 150 -0.18 19.11 2.01
N ILE A 151 -1.40 18.95 1.52
CA ILE A 151 -2.10 20.01 0.81
C ILE A 151 -2.55 21.08 1.83
N ASP A 152 -2.19 22.32 1.55
CA ASP A 152 -2.60 23.46 2.36
C ASP A 152 -4.04 23.87 1.98
N LEU A 153 -5.00 23.47 2.80
CA LEU A 153 -6.42 23.71 2.56
C LEU A 153 -6.82 25.20 2.61
N GLU A 154 -6.00 26.06 3.20
CA GLU A 154 -6.26 27.52 3.27
C GLU A 154 -5.96 28.22 1.93
N LYS A 155 -5.10 27.63 1.09
CA LYS A 155 -4.76 28.15 -0.22
C LYS A 155 -5.81 27.83 -1.28
N GLY A 156 -7.00 28.43 -1.18
CA GLY A 156 -8.18 28.27 -2.00
C GLY A 156 -7.99 27.61 -3.38
N TYR A 157 -7.50 28.36 -4.36
CA TYR A 157 -7.33 27.88 -5.74
C TYR A 157 -6.28 26.75 -5.86
N GLU A 158 -5.11 26.90 -5.22
CA GLU A 158 -4.05 25.88 -5.25
C GLU A 158 -4.51 24.56 -4.61
N ALA A 159 -5.28 24.63 -3.52
CA ALA A 159 -5.86 23.45 -2.89
C ALA A 159 -6.86 22.74 -3.81
N LYS A 160 -7.71 23.53 -4.49
CA LYS A 160 -8.71 23.03 -5.44
C LYS A 160 -8.05 22.27 -6.58
N ASP A 161 -7.01 22.84 -7.21
CA ASP A 161 -6.29 22.20 -8.31
C ASP A 161 -5.67 20.88 -7.89
N LYS A 162 -4.97 20.86 -6.73
CA LYS A 162 -4.36 19.64 -6.20
C LYS A 162 -5.38 18.58 -5.81
N ILE A 163 -6.54 18.97 -5.29
CA ILE A 163 -7.64 18.05 -5.00
C ILE A 163 -8.19 17.46 -6.30
N SER A 164 -8.39 18.27 -7.34
CA SER A 164 -8.82 17.81 -8.66
C SER A 164 -7.83 16.81 -9.26
N GLU A 165 -6.53 17.11 -9.14
CA GLU A 165 -5.46 16.19 -9.57
C GLU A 165 -5.53 14.84 -8.84
N ILE A 166 -5.69 14.85 -7.51
CA ILE A 166 -5.84 13.60 -6.73
C ILE A 166 -7.08 12.83 -7.15
N ILE A 167 -8.22 13.52 -7.32
CA ILE A 167 -9.47 12.88 -7.74
C ILE A 167 -9.25 12.16 -9.08
N LYS A 168 -8.63 12.84 -10.05
CA LYS A 168 -8.32 12.28 -11.37
C LYS A 168 -7.30 11.13 -11.29
N GLU A 169 -6.17 11.30 -10.59
CA GLU A 169 -5.12 10.29 -10.47
C GLU A 169 -5.59 9.01 -9.80
N GLN A 170 -6.47 9.13 -8.81
CA GLN A 170 -6.93 8.01 -7.99
C GLN A 170 -8.28 7.44 -8.44
N GLY A 171 -8.84 8.00 -9.51
CA GLY A 171 -10.16 7.62 -9.99
C GLY A 171 -11.23 7.72 -8.90
N LEU A 172 -11.24 8.81 -8.14
CA LEU A 172 -12.24 9.00 -7.09
C LEU A 172 -13.51 9.59 -7.67
N PHE A 173 -14.65 9.06 -7.25
CA PHE A 173 -15.97 9.51 -7.71
C PHE A 173 -16.79 10.03 -6.56
N PHE A 174 -17.59 11.06 -6.86
CA PHE A 174 -18.46 11.68 -5.89
C PHE A 174 -19.92 11.71 -6.36
N HIS A 175 -20.23 11.12 -7.54
CA HIS A 175 -21.58 11.17 -8.08
C HIS A 175 -21.94 10.05 -9.05
N GLU A 176 -23.08 9.36 -8.84
CA GLU A 176 -23.69 8.43 -9.82
C GLU A 176 -24.88 9.02 -10.58
N ILE A 177 -25.60 10.02 -10.04
CA ILE A 177 -26.92 10.45 -10.54
C ILE A 177 -27.02 11.96 -10.82
N TYR A 178 -26.20 12.83 -10.20
CA TYR A 178 -26.42 14.30 -10.18
C TYR A 178 -25.28 15.16 -10.77
N GLY A 179 -24.48 14.66 -11.72
CA GLY A 179 -23.39 15.44 -12.37
C GLY A 179 -22.27 15.81 -11.40
N GLY A 180 -21.13 15.25 -11.56
CA GLY A 180 -19.90 15.28 -10.73
C GLY A 180 -19.78 16.34 -9.64
N VAL A 181 -19.32 15.97 -8.46
CA VAL A 181 -18.99 16.95 -7.41
C VAL A 181 -17.89 17.86 -7.96
N SER A 182 -18.19 19.14 -8.09
CA SER A 182 -17.17 20.11 -8.46
C SER A 182 -16.03 20.05 -7.44
N SER A 183 -14.81 20.32 -7.88
CA SER A 183 -13.66 20.41 -6.98
C SER A 183 -13.88 21.45 -5.85
N ASP A 184 -14.78 22.41 -6.02
CA ASP A 184 -15.19 23.35 -4.99
C ASP A 184 -15.99 22.67 -3.88
N THR A 185 -16.93 21.81 -4.24
CA THR A 185 -17.71 21.02 -3.27
C THR A 185 -16.81 20.03 -2.53
N ALA A 186 -15.91 19.35 -3.25
CA ALA A 186 -14.93 18.46 -2.63
C ALA A 186 -14.05 19.20 -1.63
N LEU A 187 -13.51 20.36 -2.00
CA LEU A 187 -12.71 21.20 -1.11
C LEU A 187 -13.50 21.65 0.13
N LYS A 188 -14.78 22.04 -0.05
CA LYS A 188 -15.65 22.43 1.07
C LYS A 188 -15.85 21.29 2.06
N VAL A 189 -16.17 20.09 1.58
CA VAL A 189 -16.38 18.91 2.43
C VAL A 189 -15.07 18.52 3.12
N ILE A 190 -13.94 18.52 2.41
CA ILE A 190 -12.62 18.20 3.00
C ILE A 190 -12.25 19.20 4.10
N ARG A 191 -12.54 20.51 3.94
CA ARG A 191 -12.34 21.51 4.99
C ARG A 191 -13.21 21.25 6.21
N GLN A 192 -14.47 20.87 6.02
CA GLN A 192 -15.36 20.49 7.12
C GLN A 192 -14.82 19.29 7.89
N ILE A 193 -14.36 18.26 7.18
CA ILE A 193 -13.75 17.07 7.79
C ILE A 193 -12.49 17.46 8.58
N ASP A 194 -11.60 18.27 8.00
CA ASP A 194 -10.35 18.70 8.65
C ASP A 194 -10.65 19.45 9.95
N ASN A 195 -11.56 20.43 9.91
CA ASN A 195 -11.95 21.21 11.07
C ASN A 195 -12.54 20.33 12.19
N GLN A 196 -13.50 19.44 11.86
CA GLN A 196 -14.12 18.57 12.85
C GLN A 196 -13.12 17.53 13.37
N SER A 197 -12.22 17.02 12.54
CA SER A 197 -11.16 16.08 12.94
C SER A 197 -10.19 16.72 13.94
N LEU A 198 -9.80 17.97 13.69
CA LEU A 198 -8.93 18.72 14.59
C LEU A 198 -9.64 19.07 15.91
N LEU A 199 -10.93 19.46 15.87
CA LEU A 199 -11.74 19.71 17.06
C LEU A 199 -11.88 18.44 17.92
N ALA A 200 -12.14 17.28 17.32
CA ALA A 200 -12.20 16.00 18.02
C ALA A 200 -10.86 15.67 18.68
N PHE A 201 -9.72 15.97 18.03
CA PHE A 201 -8.42 15.83 18.67
C PHE A 201 -8.20 16.79 19.83
N GLU A 202 -8.53 18.08 19.69
CA GLU A 202 -8.32 19.08 20.76
C GLU A 202 -9.21 18.80 21.98
N ASN A 203 -10.47 18.41 21.76
CA ASN A 203 -11.45 18.22 22.83
C ASN A 203 -11.38 16.82 23.46
N GLU A 204 -11.33 15.77 22.65
CA GLU A 204 -11.48 14.38 23.07
C GLU A 204 -10.16 13.59 23.04
N LYS A 205 -9.08 14.18 22.52
CA LYS A 205 -7.79 13.52 22.27
C LYS A 205 -7.92 12.30 21.35
N THR A 206 -8.95 12.30 20.49
CA THR A 206 -9.21 11.23 19.53
C THR A 206 -8.47 11.48 18.23
N TYR A 207 -7.71 10.48 17.75
CA TYR A 207 -6.91 10.58 16.51
C TYR A 207 -6.91 9.25 15.74
N ASP A 208 -6.79 9.33 14.43
CA ASP A 208 -6.60 8.16 13.56
C ASP A 208 -5.12 7.91 13.25
N PHE A 209 -4.84 6.86 12.49
CA PHE A 209 -3.47 6.48 12.13
C PHE A 209 -2.75 7.57 11.30
N THR A 210 -3.45 8.25 10.39
CA THR A 210 -2.89 9.34 9.59
C THR A 210 -2.68 10.61 10.42
N ASP A 211 -3.54 10.84 11.43
CA ASP A 211 -3.42 11.96 12.36
C ASP A 211 -2.11 11.93 13.15
N MET A 212 -1.55 10.74 13.43
CA MET A 212 -0.24 10.65 14.08
C MET A 212 0.83 11.45 13.32
N LEU A 213 0.76 11.45 12.00
CA LEU A 213 1.66 12.22 11.15
C LEU A 213 1.18 13.66 10.97
N TYR A 214 -0.10 13.82 10.61
CA TYR A 214 -0.68 15.10 10.21
C TYR A 214 -0.72 16.12 11.34
N ILE A 215 -1.25 15.72 12.49
CA ILE A 215 -1.32 16.59 13.68
C ILE A 215 0.11 16.89 14.16
N THR A 216 0.99 15.89 14.21
CA THR A 216 2.38 16.10 14.63
C THR A 216 3.05 17.13 13.71
N LEU A 217 2.93 17.01 12.40
CA LEU A 217 3.52 17.99 11.47
C LEU A 217 2.92 19.38 11.67
N LYS A 218 1.59 19.49 11.75
CA LYS A 218 0.87 20.77 11.91
C LYS A 218 1.30 21.48 13.20
N LYS A 219 1.33 20.76 14.32
CA LYS A 219 1.73 21.31 15.64
C LYS A 219 3.21 21.67 15.72
N LEU A 220 4.10 20.91 15.10
CA LEU A 220 5.53 21.24 15.03
C LEU A 220 5.78 22.46 14.13
N ARG A 221 5.10 22.59 13.00
CA ARG A 221 5.19 23.76 12.11
C ARG A 221 4.77 25.04 12.82
N ASN A 222 3.69 24.97 13.58
CA ASN A 222 3.17 26.09 14.36
C ASN A 222 3.96 26.37 15.64
N LYS A 223 5.00 25.57 15.96
CA LYS A 223 5.79 25.66 17.19
C LYS A 223 4.94 25.48 18.46
N GLU A 224 3.82 24.74 18.35
CA GLU A 224 2.96 24.41 19.48
C GLU A 224 3.46 23.17 20.23
N TRP A 225 4.20 22.31 19.56
CA TRP A 225 4.81 21.09 20.09
C TRP A 225 6.32 21.10 20.00
N GLU A 226 6.93 20.32 20.88
CA GLU A 226 8.38 20.12 20.94
C GLU A 226 8.72 18.66 20.69
N ILE A 227 9.89 18.44 20.11
CA ILE A 227 10.47 17.10 20.02
C ILE A 227 11.18 16.78 21.33
N PRO A 228 10.87 15.64 22.00
CA PRO A 228 11.64 15.20 23.15
C PRO A 228 13.13 15.06 22.81
N TYR A 229 14.02 15.49 23.72
CA TYR A 229 15.47 15.53 23.44
C TYR A 229 16.05 14.16 23.04
N TRP A 230 15.47 13.06 23.51
CA TRP A 230 15.89 11.69 23.14
C TRP A 230 15.45 11.27 21.73
N ASN A 231 14.60 12.04 21.07
CA ASN A 231 14.17 11.84 19.69
C ASN A 231 14.94 12.71 18.69
N TYR A 232 16.11 13.27 19.08
CA TYR A 232 17.03 13.88 18.15
C TYR A 232 18.17 12.91 17.82
N TYR A 233 18.37 12.67 16.52
CA TYR A 233 19.29 11.65 16.02
C TYR A 233 20.41 12.26 15.19
N SER A 234 21.63 11.75 15.37
CA SER A 234 22.79 12.13 14.56
C SER A 234 22.80 11.41 13.21
N ASN A 235 22.30 10.18 13.17
CA ASN A 235 22.11 9.43 11.93
C ASN A 235 20.65 8.99 11.84
N ILE A 236 19.96 9.40 10.76
CA ILE A 236 18.61 8.97 10.43
C ILE A 236 18.72 8.13 9.17
N VAL A 237 18.60 6.81 9.31
CA VAL A 237 18.64 5.85 8.21
C VAL A 237 17.21 5.44 7.90
N ALA A 238 16.69 5.82 6.73
CA ALA A 238 15.37 5.47 6.26
C ALA A 238 15.49 4.42 5.15
N ASP A 239 15.02 3.21 5.42
CA ASP A 239 14.96 2.12 4.46
C ASP A 239 13.64 2.13 3.68
N GLU A 240 13.63 1.51 2.50
CA GLU A 240 12.50 1.51 1.56
C GLU A 240 11.94 2.93 1.31
N SER A 241 12.85 3.91 1.22
CA SER A 241 12.48 5.34 1.16
C SER A 241 11.69 5.73 -0.09
N GLN A 242 11.61 4.87 -1.11
CA GLN A 242 10.74 5.07 -2.27
C GLN A 242 9.25 5.04 -1.91
N ASP A 243 8.89 4.46 -0.77
CA ASP A 243 7.50 4.35 -0.32
C ASP A 243 7.10 5.44 0.69
N LEU A 244 7.99 6.40 0.98
CA LEU A 244 7.69 7.49 1.88
C LEU A 244 6.71 8.49 1.25
N SER A 245 5.70 8.86 2.01
CA SER A 245 4.79 9.94 1.66
C SER A 245 5.43 11.32 1.88
N THR A 246 4.86 12.35 1.26
CA THR A 246 5.37 13.72 1.39
C THR A 246 5.41 14.19 2.84
N ILE A 247 4.39 13.88 3.62
CA ILE A 247 4.34 14.25 5.04
C ILE A 247 5.45 13.59 5.85
N GLN A 248 5.77 12.33 5.57
CA GLN A 248 6.85 11.62 6.24
C GLN A 248 8.20 12.28 5.95
N LEU A 249 8.47 12.67 4.71
CA LEU A 249 9.70 13.38 4.34
C LEU A 249 9.81 14.73 5.06
N PHE A 250 8.72 15.47 5.19
CA PHE A 250 8.73 16.74 5.95
C PHE A 250 8.97 16.52 7.43
N LEU A 251 8.36 15.50 8.02
CA LEU A 251 8.54 15.17 9.44
C LEU A 251 9.98 14.80 9.78
N LEU A 252 10.68 14.06 8.89
CA LEU A 252 12.07 13.69 9.12
C LEU A 252 12.98 14.89 9.43
N LYS A 253 12.70 16.08 8.88
CA LYS A 253 13.49 17.30 9.11
C LYS A 253 13.53 17.74 10.57
N TYR A 254 12.50 17.39 11.35
CA TYR A 254 12.40 17.78 12.75
C TYR A 254 13.22 16.88 13.69
N PHE A 255 13.56 15.67 13.28
CA PHE A 255 14.23 14.68 14.15
C PHE A 255 15.75 14.68 14.06
N LYS A 256 16.33 15.45 13.14
CA LYS A 256 17.78 15.48 12.95
C LYS A 256 18.45 16.41 13.97
N ARG A 257 19.47 15.90 14.66
CA ARG A 257 20.36 16.71 15.51
C ARG A 257 21.21 17.65 14.64
N GLN A 258 21.58 18.79 15.17
CA GLN A 258 22.53 19.68 14.51
C GLN A 258 23.84 18.92 14.19
N GLY A 259 24.35 19.09 12.97
CA GLY A 259 25.52 18.34 12.49
C GLY A 259 25.25 16.85 12.18
N GLY A 260 24.01 16.38 12.28
CA GLY A 260 23.63 15.04 11.89
C GLY A 260 23.30 14.93 10.40
N ARG A 261 23.01 13.70 9.94
CA ARG A 261 22.75 13.39 8.53
C ARG A 261 21.53 12.50 8.34
N TYR A 262 21.05 12.48 7.10
CA TYR A 262 20.07 11.53 6.59
C TYR A 262 20.74 10.53 5.66
N VAL A 263 20.32 9.27 5.72
CA VAL A 263 20.68 8.20 4.80
C VAL A 263 19.41 7.59 4.27
N PHE A 264 19.14 7.78 2.99
CA PHE A 264 17.98 7.21 2.30
C PHE A 264 18.42 5.99 1.49
N ILE A 265 17.89 4.84 1.82
CA ILE A 265 18.13 3.58 1.09
C ILE A 265 16.84 3.23 0.37
N LEU A 266 16.89 3.07 -0.94
CA LEU A 266 15.70 2.88 -1.74
C LEU A 266 15.99 2.14 -3.05
N ASP A 267 14.91 1.65 -3.65
CA ASP A 267 14.84 1.22 -5.04
C ASP A 267 13.62 1.88 -5.69
N TYR A 268 13.83 2.95 -6.46
CA TYR A 268 12.71 3.69 -7.06
C TYR A 268 11.88 2.83 -8.03
N ARG A 269 12.43 1.71 -8.53
CA ARG A 269 11.71 0.72 -9.35
C ARG A 269 10.82 -0.21 -8.52
N GLN A 270 10.92 -0.16 -7.19
CA GLN A 270 10.01 -0.86 -6.27
C GLN A 270 8.97 0.07 -5.63
N ALA A 271 8.80 1.30 -6.13
CA ALA A 271 7.74 2.20 -5.70
C ALA A 271 6.39 1.73 -6.28
N ILE A 272 5.59 1.02 -5.48
CA ILE A 272 4.31 0.41 -5.89
C ILE A 272 3.13 0.78 -4.98
N TYR A 273 3.32 1.67 -3.99
CA TYR A 273 2.30 2.05 -3.01
C TYR A 273 1.73 3.46 -3.23
N ALA A 274 1.71 3.97 -4.46
CA ALA A 274 1.13 5.28 -4.76
C ALA A 274 -0.36 5.37 -4.37
N PHE A 275 -1.11 4.29 -4.55
CA PHE A 275 -2.51 4.20 -4.13
C PHE A 275 -2.70 4.36 -2.61
N ALA A 276 -1.67 4.09 -1.80
CA ALA A 276 -1.67 4.26 -0.35
C ALA A 276 -1.05 5.61 0.11
N GLY A 277 -0.85 6.54 -0.82
CA GLY A 277 -0.33 7.88 -0.54
C GLY A 277 1.20 7.99 -0.53
N ALA A 278 1.93 6.94 -0.93
CA ALA A 278 3.35 7.06 -1.23
C ALA A 278 3.53 8.02 -2.43
N ASN A 279 4.60 8.79 -2.41
CA ASN A 279 4.91 9.68 -3.51
C ASN A 279 5.70 8.90 -4.58
N CYS A 280 5.15 8.68 -5.77
CA CYS A 280 5.82 7.98 -6.87
C CYS A 280 7.18 8.60 -7.23
N ASN A 281 7.31 9.90 -7.01
CA ASN A 281 8.53 10.67 -7.23
C ASN A 281 9.28 10.97 -5.92
N SER A 282 9.08 10.15 -4.87
CA SER A 282 9.74 10.34 -3.56
C SER A 282 11.25 10.50 -3.69
N TYR A 283 11.88 9.75 -4.61
CA TYR A 283 13.32 9.83 -4.86
C TYR A 283 13.77 11.21 -5.37
N MET A 284 12.98 11.87 -6.23
CA MET A 284 13.26 13.25 -6.68
C MET A 284 13.05 14.24 -5.54
N LEU A 285 11.97 14.06 -4.78
CA LEU A 285 11.65 14.91 -3.63
C LEU A 285 12.72 14.79 -2.54
N ILE A 286 13.24 13.59 -2.27
CA ILE A 286 14.38 13.38 -1.37
C ILE A 286 15.60 14.19 -1.84
N LYS A 287 15.98 14.06 -3.10
CA LYS A 287 17.12 14.80 -3.65
C LYS A 287 16.93 16.32 -3.53
N LYS A 288 15.73 16.83 -3.74
CA LYS A 288 15.39 18.25 -3.60
C LYS A 288 15.39 18.72 -2.15
N LEU A 289 14.76 17.98 -1.25
CA LEU A 289 14.53 18.40 0.14
C LEU A 289 15.78 18.28 1.03
N PHE A 290 16.70 17.36 0.69
CA PHE A 290 17.85 17.00 1.53
C PHE A 290 19.19 17.28 0.82
N ALA A 291 19.18 18.13 -0.20
CA ALA A 291 20.40 18.60 -0.85
C ALA A 291 21.28 19.44 0.13
N PRO A 292 22.62 19.41 0.03
CA PRO A 292 23.39 18.51 -0.82
C PRO A 292 23.33 17.06 -0.34
N ILE A 293 23.33 16.09 -1.27
CA ILE A 293 23.21 14.67 -0.98
C ILE A 293 24.16 13.85 -1.86
N ALA A 294 25.03 13.07 -1.25
CA ALA A 294 25.92 12.14 -1.95
C ALA A 294 25.12 10.92 -2.46
N GLN A 295 25.39 10.49 -3.69
CA GLN A 295 24.63 9.44 -4.35
C GLN A 295 25.49 8.20 -4.58
N PHE A 296 24.95 7.04 -4.25
CA PHE A 296 25.58 5.73 -4.36
C PHE A 296 24.63 4.73 -5.03
N GLU A 297 25.22 3.73 -5.66
CA GLU A 297 24.51 2.63 -6.31
C GLU A 297 24.92 1.28 -5.70
N LEU A 298 23.94 0.39 -5.52
CA LEU A 298 24.17 -1.03 -5.22
C LEU A 298 23.61 -1.88 -6.36
N PRO A 299 24.42 -2.21 -7.37
CA PRO A 299 23.96 -2.91 -8.56
C PRO A 299 24.02 -4.43 -8.46
N ILE A 300 24.76 -5.01 -7.48
CA ILE A 300 25.01 -6.45 -7.40
C ILE A 300 23.89 -7.15 -6.64
N ASN A 301 23.17 -8.03 -7.34
CA ASN A 301 22.08 -8.83 -6.79
C ASN A 301 22.59 -10.15 -6.22
N TYR A 302 22.15 -10.48 -5.00
CA TYR A 302 22.50 -11.70 -4.27
C TYR A 302 21.32 -12.68 -4.14
N ARG A 303 20.17 -12.34 -4.74
CA ARG A 303 18.94 -13.13 -4.64
C ARG A 303 18.69 -13.97 -5.86
N CYS A 304 18.63 -13.33 -7.01
CA CYS A 304 18.11 -13.94 -8.23
C CYS A 304 19.20 -14.65 -9.01
N ALA A 305 18.81 -15.70 -9.70
CA ALA A 305 19.63 -16.38 -10.69
C ALA A 305 19.98 -15.47 -11.87
N ARG A 306 21.07 -15.79 -12.62
CA ARG A 306 21.58 -14.99 -13.74
C ARG A 306 20.55 -14.81 -14.83
N SER A 307 19.89 -15.90 -15.26
CA SER A 307 18.86 -15.85 -16.30
C SER A 307 17.69 -14.91 -15.94
N HIS A 308 17.29 -14.87 -14.65
CA HIS A 308 16.24 -13.94 -14.20
C HIS A 308 16.66 -12.48 -14.35
N LEU A 309 17.91 -12.17 -13.97
CA LEU A 309 18.46 -10.81 -14.08
C LEU A 309 18.63 -10.38 -15.54
N ASP A 310 18.99 -11.30 -16.43
CA ASP A 310 19.07 -11.05 -17.87
C ASP A 310 17.69 -10.70 -18.43
N LEU A 311 16.64 -11.45 -18.05
CA LEU A 311 15.26 -11.12 -18.41
C LEU A 311 14.85 -9.75 -17.87
N VAL A 312 15.11 -9.48 -16.60
CA VAL A 312 14.78 -8.19 -15.97
C VAL A 312 15.51 -7.03 -16.65
N ASN A 313 16.79 -7.18 -16.95
CA ASN A 313 17.56 -6.17 -17.67
C ASN A 313 17.05 -5.93 -19.07
N LYS A 314 16.62 -6.99 -19.79
CA LYS A 314 16.01 -6.90 -21.13
C LYS A 314 14.70 -6.12 -21.10
N LEU A 315 13.85 -6.37 -20.10
CA LEU A 315 12.51 -5.76 -20.01
C LEU A 315 12.52 -4.36 -19.39
N HIS A 316 13.38 -4.13 -18.41
CA HIS A 316 13.33 -2.91 -17.57
C HIS A 316 14.56 -1.99 -17.72
N HIS A 317 15.59 -2.40 -18.46
CA HIS A 317 16.82 -1.62 -18.72
C HIS A 317 17.48 -1.07 -17.44
N ILE A 318 17.60 -1.90 -16.38
CA ILE A 318 18.02 -1.45 -15.05
C ILE A 318 19.53 -1.57 -14.83
N GLY A 319 20.21 -2.45 -15.54
CA GLY A 319 21.65 -2.73 -15.37
C GLY A 319 21.97 -3.36 -14.01
N ILE A 320 21.11 -4.26 -13.53
CA ILE A 320 21.35 -5.07 -12.34
C ILE A 320 22.34 -6.20 -12.67
N LYS A 321 23.30 -6.47 -11.78
CA LYS A 321 24.36 -7.44 -12.01
C LYS A 321 24.20 -8.65 -11.06
N PRO A 322 24.38 -9.89 -11.52
CA PRO A 322 24.43 -11.04 -10.64
C PRO A 322 25.71 -11.01 -9.78
N CYS A 323 25.63 -11.56 -8.57
CA CYS A 323 26.85 -11.84 -7.82
C CYS A 323 27.64 -13.00 -8.46
N ASP A 324 28.92 -13.13 -8.13
CA ASP A 324 29.80 -14.13 -8.74
C ASP A 324 29.32 -15.58 -8.53
N THR A 325 28.67 -15.84 -7.38
CA THR A 325 28.14 -17.15 -7.00
C THR A 325 26.67 -17.37 -7.42
N ALA A 326 26.06 -16.44 -8.17
CA ALA A 326 24.68 -16.56 -8.60
C ALA A 326 24.51 -17.80 -9.51
N PRO A 327 23.51 -18.66 -9.26
CA PRO A 327 23.21 -19.81 -10.12
C PRO A 327 22.73 -19.32 -11.50
N THR A 328 22.77 -20.22 -12.49
CA THR A 328 22.21 -19.94 -13.82
C THR A 328 20.72 -19.70 -13.73
N GLY A 329 19.99 -20.57 -12.99
CA GLY A 329 18.56 -20.53 -12.82
C GLY A 329 17.78 -20.96 -14.07
N ASN A 330 16.47 -21.15 -13.90
CA ASN A 330 15.58 -21.56 -14.95
C ASN A 330 14.42 -20.56 -15.14
N ILE A 331 14.09 -20.27 -16.39
CA ILE A 331 12.87 -19.58 -16.76
C ILE A 331 12.07 -20.51 -17.67
N LYS A 332 10.81 -20.77 -17.31
CA LYS A 332 9.90 -21.58 -18.12
C LYS A 332 8.56 -20.89 -18.27
N THR A 333 8.06 -20.83 -19.50
CA THR A 333 6.68 -20.42 -19.77
C THR A 333 5.80 -21.67 -19.74
N ILE A 334 4.75 -21.65 -18.91
CA ILE A 334 3.86 -22.80 -18.66
C ILE A 334 2.39 -22.37 -18.71
N GLY A 335 1.51 -23.34 -18.90
CA GLY A 335 0.07 -23.14 -18.77
C GLY A 335 -0.39 -23.19 -17.32
N LYS A 336 -1.63 -22.77 -17.05
CA LYS A 336 -2.27 -22.76 -15.73
C LYS A 336 -2.30 -24.14 -15.08
N GLN A 337 -2.64 -25.18 -15.86
CA GLN A 337 -2.69 -26.54 -15.33
C GLN A 337 -1.31 -27.03 -14.83
N ALA A 338 -0.26 -26.75 -15.60
CA ALA A 338 1.11 -27.09 -15.20
C ALA A 338 1.55 -26.30 -13.94
N CYS A 339 1.08 -25.04 -13.77
CA CYS A 339 1.32 -24.28 -12.54
C CYS A 339 0.70 -24.98 -11.32
N ILE A 340 -0.56 -25.44 -11.44
CA ILE A 340 -1.29 -26.13 -10.37
C ILE A 340 -0.60 -27.48 -10.03
N ASP A 341 -0.09 -28.19 -11.03
CA ASP A 341 0.54 -29.48 -10.85
C ASP A 341 1.94 -29.38 -10.21
N LEU A 342 2.73 -28.42 -10.67
CA LEU A 342 4.12 -28.23 -10.27
C LEU A 342 4.30 -27.51 -8.93
N ALA A 343 3.37 -26.61 -8.56
CA ALA A 343 3.53 -25.83 -7.34
C ALA A 343 3.50 -26.71 -6.08
N GLU A 344 4.46 -26.51 -5.19
CA GLU A 344 4.64 -27.26 -3.94
C GLU A 344 4.75 -26.33 -2.73
N ALA A 345 4.72 -26.89 -1.53
CA ALA A 345 4.89 -26.13 -0.29
C ALA A 345 6.20 -25.33 -0.29
N GLY A 346 6.10 -24.05 0.10
CA GLY A 346 7.20 -23.08 0.04
C GLY A 346 7.28 -22.26 -1.25
N ASP A 347 6.56 -22.65 -2.30
CA ASP A 347 6.50 -21.92 -3.55
C ASP A 347 5.55 -20.72 -3.46
N TYR A 348 5.79 -19.71 -4.33
CA TYR A 348 4.93 -18.53 -4.44
C TYR A 348 4.22 -18.49 -5.78
N ILE A 349 2.92 -18.28 -5.76
CA ILE A 349 2.11 -17.97 -6.94
C ILE A 349 1.65 -16.52 -6.82
N VAL A 350 2.08 -15.67 -7.75
CA VAL A 350 1.84 -14.24 -7.68
C VAL A 350 1.11 -13.73 -8.91
N GLY A 351 0.14 -12.82 -8.69
CA GLY A 351 -0.64 -12.23 -9.76
C GLY A 351 -0.96 -10.77 -9.52
N ARG A 352 -1.26 -10.03 -10.60
CA ARG A 352 -1.64 -8.62 -10.52
C ARG A 352 -3.06 -8.43 -10.02
N LYS A 353 -3.98 -9.31 -10.41
CA LYS A 353 -5.41 -9.24 -10.08
C LYS A 353 -5.84 -10.50 -9.33
N ASN A 354 -6.68 -10.32 -8.31
CA ASN A 354 -7.20 -11.44 -7.50
C ASN A 354 -8.02 -12.44 -8.33
N LYS A 355 -8.73 -11.97 -9.37
CA LYS A 355 -9.48 -12.84 -10.29
C LYS A 355 -8.63 -13.90 -11.00
N TRP A 356 -7.33 -13.66 -11.17
CA TRP A 356 -6.41 -14.65 -11.76
C TRP A 356 -5.92 -15.67 -10.72
N LEU A 357 -5.81 -15.26 -9.47
CA LEU A 357 -5.31 -16.08 -8.36
C LEU A 357 -6.37 -17.08 -7.87
N PHE A 358 -7.62 -16.63 -7.79
CA PHE A 358 -8.68 -17.40 -7.13
C PHE A 358 -9.01 -18.74 -7.79
N PRO A 359 -9.13 -18.85 -9.12
CA PRO A 359 -9.33 -20.13 -9.79
C PRO A 359 -8.19 -21.13 -9.51
N ILE A 360 -6.95 -20.62 -9.36
CA ILE A 360 -5.79 -21.46 -9.04
C ILE A 360 -5.87 -21.93 -7.59
N ILE A 361 -6.22 -21.05 -6.67
CA ILE A 361 -6.43 -21.40 -5.24
C ILE A 361 -7.42 -22.54 -5.11
N LEU A 362 -8.59 -22.45 -5.77
CA LEU A 362 -9.61 -23.49 -5.70
C LEU A 362 -9.13 -24.84 -6.26
N GLU A 363 -8.41 -24.83 -7.38
CA GLU A 363 -7.88 -26.08 -7.95
C GLU A 363 -6.75 -26.69 -7.10
N LEU A 364 -5.88 -25.88 -6.50
CA LEU A 364 -4.87 -26.37 -5.54
C LEU A 364 -5.55 -27.04 -4.35
N ILE A 365 -6.59 -26.44 -3.80
CA ILE A 365 -7.35 -26.99 -2.66
C ILE A 365 -8.07 -28.28 -3.06
N LYS A 366 -8.68 -28.35 -4.25
CA LYS A 366 -9.30 -29.60 -4.78
C LYS A 366 -8.28 -30.73 -4.88
N LYS A 367 -7.02 -30.40 -5.20
CA LYS A 367 -5.90 -31.36 -5.23
C LYS A 367 -5.32 -31.68 -3.85
N GLY A 368 -5.89 -31.14 -2.78
CA GLY A 368 -5.43 -31.36 -1.40
C GLY A 368 -4.14 -30.63 -1.04
N LYS A 369 -3.69 -29.66 -1.88
CA LYS A 369 -2.49 -28.85 -1.59
C LYS A 369 -2.83 -27.77 -0.57
N ALA A 370 -1.97 -27.58 0.43
CA ALA A 370 -2.13 -26.55 1.45
C ALA A 370 -1.79 -25.17 0.86
N VAL A 371 -2.70 -24.22 0.97
CA VAL A 371 -2.56 -22.86 0.43
C VAL A 371 -2.62 -21.83 1.54
N TYR A 372 -1.73 -20.86 1.50
CA TYR A 372 -1.75 -19.66 2.34
C TYR A 372 -2.02 -18.42 1.48
N ILE A 373 -3.07 -17.68 1.79
CA ILE A 373 -3.43 -16.44 1.11
C ILE A 373 -2.98 -15.26 1.96
N LYS A 374 -2.03 -14.47 1.45
CA LYS A 374 -1.48 -13.34 2.19
C LYS A 374 -2.32 -12.07 2.12
N ASP A 375 -3.28 -11.98 1.22
CA ASP A 375 -4.12 -10.80 1.03
C ASP A 375 -5.37 -10.82 1.91
N ASP A 376 -5.28 -10.17 3.08
CA ASP A 376 -6.40 -10.06 4.03
C ASP A 376 -7.57 -9.21 3.51
N THR A 377 -7.35 -8.35 2.50
CA THR A 377 -8.38 -7.41 2.03
C THR A 377 -9.52 -8.15 1.35
N LEU A 378 -9.19 -9.11 0.49
CA LEU A 378 -10.19 -9.95 -0.18
C LEU A 378 -11.04 -10.74 0.82
N ILE A 379 -10.40 -11.31 1.84
CA ILE A 379 -11.10 -12.07 2.89
C ILE A 379 -12.08 -11.17 3.63
N LYS A 380 -11.63 -9.99 4.03
CA LYS A 380 -12.45 -8.98 4.71
C LYS A 380 -13.62 -8.50 3.84
N ASP A 381 -13.44 -8.34 2.54
CA ASP A 381 -14.50 -7.92 1.64
C ASP A 381 -15.52 -9.03 1.42
N ILE A 382 -15.08 -10.28 1.33
CA ILE A 382 -15.99 -11.45 1.31
C ILE A 382 -16.76 -11.55 2.62
N GLU A 383 -16.10 -11.44 3.78
CA GLU A 383 -16.76 -11.45 5.09
C GLU A 383 -17.77 -10.32 5.22
N LYS A 384 -17.44 -9.09 4.81
CA LYS A 384 -18.37 -7.96 4.79
C LYS A 384 -19.61 -8.22 3.95
N ILE A 385 -19.49 -8.85 2.77
CA ILE A 385 -20.63 -9.18 1.92
C ILE A 385 -21.51 -10.20 2.62
N ILE A 386 -20.92 -11.21 3.25
CA ILE A 386 -21.66 -12.27 3.95
C ILE A 386 -22.31 -11.74 5.23
N ASP A 387 -21.64 -10.89 6.00
CA ASP A 387 -22.14 -10.34 7.27
C ASP A 387 -23.20 -9.25 7.08
N LYS A 388 -23.05 -8.38 6.07
CA LYS A 388 -24.05 -7.35 5.72
C LYS A 388 -25.37 -7.95 5.21
N SER A 389 -25.35 -9.21 4.80
CA SER A 389 -26.52 -9.86 4.30
C SER A 389 -27.38 -10.40 5.45
N SER A 390 -28.63 -9.94 5.54
CA SER A 390 -29.66 -10.49 6.42
C SER A 390 -30.09 -11.91 5.99
N PHE A 391 -29.22 -12.66 5.33
CA PHE A 391 -29.53 -13.99 4.80
C PHE A 391 -29.30 -15.05 5.86
N ASP A 392 -30.30 -15.87 6.05
CA ASP A 392 -30.22 -17.05 6.93
C ASP A 392 -29.68 -18.27 6.19
N SER A 393 -29.71 -18.27 4.86
CA SER A 393 -29.31 -19.40 4.03
C SER A 393 -28.34 -19.02 2.92
N ILE A 394 -27.51 -19.99 2.46
CA ILE A 394 -26.64 -19.83 1.30
C ILE A 394 -27.40 -19.68 -0.03
N ILE A 395 -28.67 -20.11 -0.07
CA ILE A 395 -29.54 -19.97 -1.25
C ILE A 395 -29.91 -18.51 -1.45
N ASP A 396 -30.21 -17.80 -0.39
CA ASP A 396 -30.54 -16.37 -0.44
C ASP A 396 -29.28 -15.54 -0.76
N LEU A 397 -28.13 -15.94 -0.22
CA LEU A 397 -26.83 -15.34 -0.58
C LEU A 397 -26.55 -15.51 -2.08
N GLU A 398 -26.79 -16.68 -2.65
CA GLU A 398 -26.59 -16.94 -4.08
C GLU A 398 -27.50 -16.08 -4.95
N ARG A 399 -28.79 -15.96 -4.59
CA ARG A 399 -29.74 -15.07 -5.29
C ARG A 399 -29.27 -13.61 -5.24
N TYR A 400 -28.80 -13.18 -4.08
CA TYR A 400 -28.25 -11.84 -3.92
C TYR A 400 -27.04 -11.60 -4.85
N ILE A 401 -26.08 -12.53 -4.86
CA ILE A 401 -24.90 -12.46 -5.72
C ILE A 401 -25.30 -12.33 -7.19
N ILE A 402 -26.17 -13.23 -7.66
CA ILE A 402 -26.63 -13.26 -9.06
C ILE A 402 -27.34 -11.95 -9.43
N ASN A 403 -28.24 -11.47 -8.56
CA ASN A 403 -28.97 -10.23 -8.81
C ASN A 403 -28.04 -9.00 -8.82
N LYS A 404 -27.09 -8.96 -7.89
CA LYS A 404 -26.13 -7.85 -7.82
C LYS A 404 -25.15 -7.87 -9.01
N GLN A 405 -24.69 -9.06 -9.43
CA GLN A 405 -23.88 -9.20 -10.65
C GLN A 405 -24.63 -8.72 -11.90
N LYS A 406 -25.92 -9.12 -12.07
CA LYS A 406 -26.75 -8.65 -13.19
C LYS A 406 -26.90 -7.14 -13.21
N ARG A 407 -27.14 -6.53 -12.05
CA ARG A 407 -27.25 -5.06 -11.92
C ARG A 407 -25.93 -4.36 -12.26
N LEU A 408 -24.81 -4.90 -11.77
CA LEU A 408 -23.48 -4.32 -12.06
C LEU A 408 -23.12 -4.46 -13.54
N LYS A 409 -23.35 -5.63 -14.16
CA LYS A 409 -23.12 -5.84 -15.60
C LYS A 409 -23.93 -4.87 -16.45
N LYS A 410 -25.23 -4.73 -16.15
CA LYS A 410 -26.12 -3.78 -16.84
C LYS A 410 -25.60 -2.35 -16.71
N LYS A 411 -25.19 -1.91 -15.53
CA LYS A 411 -24.60 -0.58 -15.30
C LYS A 411 -23.26 -0.39 -16.03
N ILE A 412 -22.46 -1.44 -16.23
CA ILE A 412 -21.22 -1.41 -17.00
C ILE A 412 -21.54 -1.28 -18.50
N GLU A 413 -22.48 -2.04 -19.01
CA GLU A 413 -22.95 -2.00 -20.40
C GLU A 413 -23.57 -0.64 -20.75
N GLU A 414 -24.44 -0.09 -19.88
CA GLU A 414 -25.06 1.23 -20.05
C GLU A 414 -24.01 2.35 -20.08
N ASN A 415 -22.91 2.21 -19.35
CA ASN A 415 -21.80 3.15 -19.40
C ASN A 415 -20.95 3.01 -20.67
N SER A 416 -20.84 1.80 -21.23
CA SER A 416 -20.07 1.52 -22.43
C SER A 416 -20.81 1.87 -23.73
N THR A 417 -22.15 1.95 -23.70
CA THR A 417 -23.01 2.21 -24.87
C THR A 417 -23.47 3.66 -24.99
N LYS A 418 -23.11 4.55 -24.09
CA LYS A 418 -23.30 5.99 -24.30
C LYS A 418 -22.34 6.43 -25.40
N GLU A 419 -22.83 6.47 -26.66
CA GLU A 419 -22.20 7.20 -27.76
C GLU A 419 -22.08 8.68 -27.34
N ILE A 420 -20.88 9.08 -27.01
CA ILE A 420 -20.56 10.47 -26.71
C ILE A 420 -20.35 11.12 -28.08
N THR A 421 -21.16 12.14 -28.39
CA THR A 421 -20.99 12.92 -29.62
C THR A 421 -19.66 13.67 -29.59
N VAL A 422 -19.05 13.89 -30.78
CA VAL A 422 -17.75 14.59 -30.91
C VAL A 422 -17.77 15.98 -30.21
N GLU A 423 -18.93 16.61 -30.14
CA GLU A 423 -19.14 17.90 -29.44
C GLU A 423 -19.08 17.75 -27.91
N GLU A 424 -19.58 16.66 -27.34
CA GLU A 424 -19.45 16.33 -25.91
C GLU A 424 -18.03 15.93 -25.51
N VAL A 425 -17.26 15.32 -26.43
CA VAL A 425 -15.83 15.00 -26.22
C VAL A 425 -14.97 16.26 -26.11
N LEU A 426 -15.27 17.29 -26.90
CA LEU A 426 -14.55 18.56 -26.91
C LEU A 426 -14.88 19.46 -25.70
N GLN A 427 -16.09 19.32 -25.12
CA GLN A 427 -16.50 20.05 -23.92
C GLN A 427 -16.22 19.35 -22.60
N ASN A 428 -15.99 18.02 -22.59
CA ASN A 428 -15.97 17.21 -21.38
C ASN A 428 -14.88 16.12 -21.38
N SER A 429 -13.60 16.50 -21.49
CA SER A 429 -12.48 15.57 -21.23
C SER A 429 -12.53 14.94 -19.81
N GLU A 430 -13.28 15.56 -18.89
CA GLU A 430 -13.50 15.05 -17.53
C GLU A 430 -14.51 13.89 -17.47
N ASN A 431 -15.54 13.87 -18.32
CA ASN A 431 -16.58 12.83 -18.32
C ASN A 431 -16.08 11.44 -18.78
N ASN A 432 -15.11 11.38 -19.69
CA ASN A 432 -14.56 10.11 -20.16
C ASN A 432 -13.75 9.39 -19.08
N VAL A 433 -12.98 10.13 -18.28
CA VAL A 433 -12.24 9.58 -17.12
C VAL A 433 -13.20 9.07 -16.06
N ILE A 434 -14.36 9.74 -15.89
CA ILE A 434 -15.41 9.37 -14.92
C ILE A 434 -16.04 8.03 -15.30
N ILE A 435 -16.38 7.80 -16.55
CA ILE A 435 -17.05 6.57 -17.02
C ILE A 435 -16.15 5.34 -16.85
N GLU A 436 -14.86 5.47 -17.14
CA GLU A 436 -13.91 4.34 -17.10
C GLU A 436 -13.58 3.86 -15.69
N THR A 437 -13.40 4.77 -14.76
CA THR A 437 -13.09 4.42 -13.37
C THR A 437 -14.31 3.91 -12.60
N GLN A 438 -15.53 4.36 -12.92
CA GLN A 438 -16.76 3.70 -12.44
C GLN A 438 -16.83 2.25 -12.91
N THR A 439 -16.34 1.99 -14.09
CA THR A 439 -16.26 0.64 -14.66
C THR A 439 -15.22 -0.20 -13.91
N GLU A 440 -14.09 0.37 -13.46
CA GLU A 440 -13.08 -0.35 -12.67
C GLU A 440 -13.57 -0.71 -11.25
N ASP A 441 -14.24 0.18 -10.53
CA ASP A 441 -14.79 -0.13 -9.20
C ASP A 441 -15.93 -1.16 -9.29
N LYS A 442 -16.83 -1.01 -10.28
CA LYS A 442 -17.86 -2.00 -10.58
C LYS A 442 -17.26 -3.35 -10.99
N ASN A 443 -16.16 -3.33 -11.75
CA ASN A 443 -15.41 -4.53 -12.08
C ASN A 443 -14.77 -5.19 -10.86
N GLY A 444 -14.23 -4.42 -9.91
CA GLY A 444 -13.70 -4.93 -8.64
C GLY A 444 -14.77 -5.58 -7.78
N GLN A 445 -15.95 -4.95 -7.66
CA GLN A 445 -17.10 -5.54 -6.96
C GLN A 445 -17.61 -6.79 -7.68
N LEU A 446 -17.66 -6.79 -9.01
CA LEU A 446 -18.06 -7.94 -9.82
C LEU A 446 -17.06 -9.09 -9.64
N GLU A 447 -15.78 -8.79 -9.54
CA GLU A 447 -14.72 -9.75 -9.26
C GLU A 447 -14.92 -10.42 -7.89
N THR A 448 -15.13 -9.64 -6.83
CA THR A 448 -15.38 -10.18 -5.48
C THR A 448 -16.64 -11.06 -5.43
N LEU A 449 -17.71 -10.64 -6.10
CA LEU A 449 -18.94 -11.45 -6.19
C LEU A 449 -18.73 -12.74 -6.99
N SER A 450 -17.90 -12.71 -8.03
CA SER A 450 -17.57 -13.90 -8.83
C SER A 450 -16.74 -14.89 -8.01
N ILE A 451 -15.80 -14.40 -7.22
CA ILE A 451 -15.03 -15.22 -6.27
C ILE A 451 -15.96 -15.86 -5.23
N LEU A 452 -16.88 -15.10 -4.67
CA LEU A 452 -17.84 -15.61 -3.69
C LEU A 452 -18.77 -16.67 -4.32
N GLN A 453 -19.14 -16.50 -5.58
CA GLN A 453 -19.91 -17.49 -6.33
C GLN A 453 -19.14 -18.80 -6.54
N MET A 454 -17.84 -18.71 -6.88
CA MET A 454 -16.97 -19.89 -7.00
C MET A 454 -16.80 -20.64 -5.66
N LEU A 455 -16.63 -19.91 -4.55
CA LEU A 455 -16.58 -20.51 -3.21
C LEU A 455 -17.88 -21.22 -2.84
N LEU A 456 -19.04 -20.62 -3.18
CA LEU A 456 -20.34 -21.23 -2.98
C LEU A 456 -20.49 -22.53 -3.79
N ALA A 457 -20.08 -22.53 -5.06
CA ALA A 457 -20.12 -23.72 -5.91
C ALA A 457 -19.25 -24.85 -5.31
N ALA A 458 -17.99 -24.54 -4.93
CA ALA A 458 -17.10 -25.50 -4.30
C ALA A 458 -17.63 -26.03 -2.95
N PHE A 459 -18.29 -25.16 -2.17
CA PHE A 459 -18.94 -25.59 -0.93
C PHE A 459 -20.08 -26.58 -1.18
N LYS A 460 -20.95 -26.30 -2.17
CA LYS A 460 -22.08 -27.15 -2.55
C LYS A 460 -21.66 -28.52 -3.10
N GLU A 461 -20.53 -28.59 -3.80
CA GLU A 461 -19.96 -29.86 -4.24
C GLU A 461 -19.52 -30.75 -3.06
N LYS A 462 -19.09 -30.14 -1.96
CA LYS A 462 -18.53 -30.84 -0.80
C LYS A 462 -19.56 -31.10 0.31
N TYR A 463 -20.56 -30.24 0.44
CA TYR A 463 -21.51 -30.25 1.55
C TYR A 463 -22.95 -30.14 1.05
N THR A 464 -23.85 -30.94 1.61
CA THR A 464 -25.29 -30.92 1.32
C THR A 464 -26.11 -29.91 2.14
N THR A 465 -25.44 -29.19 3.03
CA THR A 465 -26.07 -28.21 3.94
C THR A 465 -26.23 -26.84 3.28
N HIS A 466 -27.26 -26.13 3.70
CA HIS A 466 -27.55 -24.75 3.29
C HIS A 466 -27.21 -23.71 4.36
N SER A 467 -26.45 -24.10 5.40
CA SER A 467 -26.16 -23.26 6.55
C SER A 467 -25.07 -22.20 6.22
N LYS A 468 -25.43 -20.92 6.44
CA LYS A 468 -24.49 -19.78 6.36
C LYS A 468 -23.27 -19.96 7.29
N SER A 469 -23.50 -20.46 8.51
CA SER A 469 -22.42 -20.64 9.50
C SER A 469 -21.41 -21.72 9.08
N GLN A 470 -21.86 -22.80 8.43
CA GLN A 470 -20.97 -23.82 7.89
C GLN A 470 -20.21 -23.32 6.67
N PHE A 471 -20.84 -22.51 5.82
CA PHE A 471 -20.16 -21.87 4.70
C PHE A 471 -19.06 -20.90 5.18
N LEU A 472 -19.32 -20.09 6.20
CA LEU A 472 -18.29 -19.25 6.81
C LEU A 472 -17.13 -20.05 7.41
N LYS A 473 -17.41 -21.18 8.08
CA LYS A 473 -16.36 -22.08 8.57
C LYS A 473 -15.53 -22.68 7.42
N TYR A 474 -16.19 -23.06 6.33
CA TYR A 474 -15.54 -23.57 5.13
C TYR A 474 -14.62 -22.50 4.51
N ILE A 475 -15.10 -21.26 4.34
CA ILE A 475 -14.27 -20.15 3.86
C ILE A 475 -13.03 -19.96 4.75
N LYS A 476 -13.22 -19.90 6.07
CA LYS A 476 -12.11 -19.74 7.03
C LYS A 476 -11.12 -20.91 7.00
N SER A 477 -11.59 -22.12 6.71
CA SER A 477 -10.72 -23.30 6.58
C SER A 477 -9.89 -23.30 5.29
N ILE A 478 -10.43 -22.73 4.21
CA ILE A 478 -9.76 -22.60 2.91
C ILE A 478 -8.79 -21.42 2.91
N LEU A 479 -9.25 -20.28 3.47
CA LEU A 479 -8.50 -19.04 3.53
C LEU A 479 -7.61 -19.04 4.78
N ASN A 480 -6.77 -20.07 4.92
CA ASN A 480 -5.86 -20.16 6.06
C ASN A 480 -4.94 -18.94 6.11
N THR A 481 -5.03 -18.18 7.21
CA THR A 481 -4.28 -16.92 7.40
C THR A 481 -2.96 -17.14 8.15
N THR A 482 -2.65 -18.37 8.53
CA THR A 482 -1.41 -18.68 9.24
C THR A 482 -0.33 -19.08 8.24
N ALA A 483 0.66 -18.21 8.07
CA ALA A 483 1.81 -18.50 7.23
C ALA A 483 2.58 -19.71 7.75
N SER A 484 2.71 -20.74 6.93
CA SER A 484 3.55 -21.90 7.18
C SER A 484 4.43 -22.17 5.97
N LYS A 485 5.65 -22.65 6.21
CA LYS A 485 6.53 -23.14 5.13
C LYS A 485 5.97 -24.38 4.43
N ASP A 486 4.95 -25.01 5.04
CA ASP A 486 4.29 -26.20 4.51
C ASP A 486 3.10 -25.85 3.59
N CYS A 487 2.96 -24.59 3.18
CA CYS A 487 1.91 -24.12 2.30
C CYS A 487 2.48 -23.47 1.04
N ILE A 488 1.72 -23.55 -0.06
CA ILE A 488 1.92 -22.71 -1.24
C ILE A 488 1.40 -21.31 -0.92
N MET A 489 2.22 -20.28 -1.07
CA MET A 489 1.78 -18.92 -0.87
C MET A 489 1.19 -18.36 -2.16
N VAL A 490 -0.09 -18.00 -2.12
CA VAL A 490 -0.77 -17.33 -3.23
C VAL A 490 -1.10 -15.89 -2.84
N SER A 491 -0.68 -14.92 -3.66
CA SER A 491 -0.78 -13.52 -3.26
C SER A 491 -0.75 -12.54 -4.44
N SER A 492 -1.24 -11.32 -4.20
CA SER A 492 -1.00 -10.22 -5.14
C SER A 492 0.47 -9.79 -5.15
N ILE A 493 0.93 -9.21 -6.26
CA ILE A 493 2.32 -8.73 -6.40
C ILE A 493 2.65 -7.69 -5.32
N HIS A 494 1.68 -6.88 -4.89
CA HIS A 494 1.89 -5.88 -3.83
C HIS A 494 2.28 -6.51 -2.49
N CYS A 495 1.65 -7.63 -2.13
CA CYS A 495 1.86 -8.29 -0.85
C CYS A 495 3.15 -9.12 -0.78
N VAL A 496 3.76 -9.47 -1.92
CA VAL A 496 5.04 -10.21 -1.97
C VAL A 496 6.27 -9.29 -2.02
N LYS A 497 6.08 -7.97 -2.02
CA LYS A 497 7.21 -7.05 -1.90
C LYS A 497 8.00 -7.33 -0.62
N GLY A 498 9.32 -7.41 -0.73
CA GLY A 498 10.22 -7.78 0.39
C GLY A 498 10.40 -9.27 0.59
N LEU A 499 9.53 -10.13 0.05
CA LEU A 499 9.63 -11.58 0.16
C LEU A 499 10.38 -12.21 -1.02
N GLU A 500 10.75 -13.48 -0.87
CA GLU A 500 11.46 -14.27 -1.88
C GLU A 500 11.22 -15.77 -1.66
N ALA A 501 11.23 -16.55 -2.74
CA ALA A 501 11.12 -18.01 -2.72
C ALA A 501 12.07 -18.63 -3.74
N ASP A 502 12.34 -19.91 -3.59
CA ASP A 502 13.18 -20.63 -4.55
C ASP A 502 12.46 -20.75 -5.89
N ASN A 503 11.16 -21.06 -5.87
CA ASN A 503 10.31 -21.12 -7.04
C ASN A 503 9.20 -20.07 -6.97
N VAL A 504 9.01 -19.33 -8.05
CA VAL A 504 7.93 -18.32 -8.16
C VAL A 504 7.21 -18.48 -9.49
N PHE A 505 5.90 -18.60 -9.40
CA PHE A 505 4.96 -18.64 -10.52
C PHE A 505 4.33 -17.26 -10.69
N VAL A 506 4.63 -16.59 -11.79
CA VAL A 506 4.11 -15.25 -12.09
C VAL A 506 3.01 -15.37 -13.13
N LEU A 507 1.78 -15.06 -12.72
CA LEU A 507 0.61 -15.14 -13.58
C LEU A 507 0.64 -14.07 -14.66
N ASN A 508 0.02 -14.37 -15.79
CA ASN A 508 -0.02 -13.50 -16.95
C ASN A 508 1.39 -13.10 -17.44
N GLU A 509 2.35 -14.04 -17.33
CA GLU A 509 3.75 -13.88 -17.75
C GLU A 509 4.45 -12.63 -17.15
N GLY A 510 3.92 -12.08 -16.04
CA GLY A 510 4.40 -10.83 -15.47
C GLY A 510 4.18 -9.61 -16.36
N LYS A 511 3.33 -9.72 -17.37
CA LYS A 511 2.99 -8.61 -18.27
C LYS A 511 2.33 -7.48 -17.48
N THR A 512 2.66 -6.26 -17.84
CA THR A 512 2.04 -5.05 -17.29
C THR A 512 0.60 -4.92 -17.76
N VAL A 513 -0.29 -4.53 -16.87
CA VAL A 513 -1.69 -4.20 -17.23
C VAL A 513 -1.73 -2.70 -17.55
N ILE A 514 -1.32 -2.32 -18.74
CA ILE A 514 -1.33 -0.93 -19.18
C ILE A 514 -2.57 -0.69 -20.04
N ASP A 515 -3.41 0.24 -19.58
CA ASP A 515 -4.51 0.80 -20.33
C ASP A 515 -4.10 2.16 -20.94
N GLY A 516 -4.70 2.50 -22.10
CA GLY A 516 -4.44 3.77 -22.81
C GLY A 516 -4.69 5.01 -21.95
N ASN A 517 -5.64 4.92 -21.03
CA ASN A 517 -6.11 6.01 -20.19
C ASN A 517 -5.32 6.18 -18.87
N MET A 518 -4.39 5.29 -18.58
CA MET A 518 -3.54 5.39 -17.40
C MET A 518 -2.62 6.61 -17.46
N SER A 519 -2.52 7.33 -16.33
CA SER A 519 -1.51 8.37 -16.17
C SER A 519 -0.09 7.80 -16.28
N ASN A 520 0.88 8.66 -16.56
CA ASN A 520 2.29 8.23 -16.61
C ASN A 520 2.75 7.61 -15.28
N GLU A 521 2.22 8.09 -14.15
CA GLU A 521 2.53 7.53 -12.83
C GLU A 521 1.93 6.13 -12.66
N GLN A 522 0.69 5.92 -13.09
CA GLN A 522 0.06 4.60 -13.08
C GLN A 522 0.79 3.60 -13.99
N LYS A 523 1.17 4.02 -15.20
CA LYS A 523 2.00 3.22 -16.12
C LYS A 523 3.34 2.84 -15.49
N GLN A 524 4.02 3.81 -14.85
CA GLN A 524 5.26 3.54 -14.14
C GLN A 524 5.06 2.56 -12.98
N GLN A 525 3.96 2.65 -12.26
CA GLN A 525 3.63 1.72 -11.19
C GLN A 525 3.42 0.29 -11.71
N GLU A 526 2.74 0.10 -12.85
CA GLU A 526 2.59 -1.21 -13.48
C GLU A 526 3.96 -1.78 -13.91
N PHE A 527 4.83 -0.95 -14.48
CA PHE A 527 6.22 -1.34 -14.77
C PHE A 527 6.96 -1.79 -13.51
N ASN A 528 6.79 -1.07 -12.41
CA ASN A 528 7.40 -1.42 -11.14
C ASN A 528 6.85 -2.73 -10.56
N LEU A 529 5.55 -3.00 -10.73
CA LEU A 529 4.94 -4.27 -10.32
C LEU A 529 5.52 -5.46 -11.10
N SER A 530 5.68 -5.33 -12.41
CA SER A 530 6.36 -6.34 -13.22
C SER A 530 7.78 -6.60 -12.70
N TYR A 531 8.56 -5.56 -12.47
CA TYR A 531 9.90 -5.67 -11.90
C TYR A 531 9.91 -6.37 -10.54
N VAL A 532 8.97 -6.00 -9.64
CA VAL A 532 8.84 -6.66 -8.33
C VAL A 532 8.55 -8.14 -8.50
N SER A 533 7.60 -8.54 -9.35
CA SER A 533 7.22 -9.93 -9.52
C SER A 533 8.37 -10.81 -10.04
N LEU A 534 9.10 -10.33 -11.05
CA LEU A 534 10.21 -11.05 -11.68
C LEU A 534 11.45 -11.18 -10.80
N THR A 535 11.57 -10.35 -9.76
CA THR A 535 12.71 -10.35 -8.83
C THR A 535 12.45 -11.10 -7.52
N ARG A 536 11.40 -11.92 -7.44
CA ARG A 536 11.08 -12.72 -6.23
C ARG A 536 11.72 -14.11 -6.22
N ALA A 537 11.98 -14.67 -7.41
CA ALA A 537 12.53 -16.04 -7.57
C ALA A 537 14.05 -16.08 -7.33
N LYS A 538 14.51 -17.10 -6.61
CA LYS A 538 15.93 -17.39 -6.43
C LYS A 538 16.44 -18.36 -7.50
N GLU A 539 15.72 -19.46 -7.75
CA GLU A 539 16.16 -20.57 -8.60
C GLU A 539 15.32 -20.73 -9.86
N ASN A 540 13.99 -20.82 -9.69
CA ASN A 540 13.09 -21.10 -10.80
C ASN A 540 11.99 -20.02 -10.92
N LEU A 541 11.89 -19.44 -12.10
CA LEU A 541 10.86 -18.48 -12.46
C LEU A 541 9.94 -19.10 -13.52
N TYR A 542 8.68 -19.30 -13.15
CA TYR A 542 7.65 -19.79 -14.04
C TYR A 542 6.75 -18.64 -14.49
N LEU A 543 6.72 -18.39 -15.79
CA LEU A 543 5.84 -17.41 -16.41
C LEU A 543 4.57 -18.14 -16.86
N VAL A 544 3.46 -17.90 -16.16
CA VAL A 544 2.19 -18.60 -16.41
C VAL A 544 1.37 -17.83 -17.42
N LYS A 545 1.02 -18.47 -18.55
CA LYS A 545 0.19 -17.87 -19.62
C LYS A 545 -1.21 -17.53 -19.13
N ALA A 546 -1.80 -16.46 -19.68
CA ALA A 546 -3.22 -16.16 -19.52
C ALA A 546 -4.07 -17.21 -20.26
N GLU A 547 -5.29 -17.48 -19.75
CA GLU A 547 -6.27 -18.32 -20.45
C GLU A 547 -6.73 -17.59 -21.73
N GLY A 548 -6.67 -18.29 -22.88
CA GLY A 548 -7.17 -17.79 -24.18
C GLY A 548 -6.11 -17.23 -25.12
N GLU A 549 -4.84 -17.17 -24.74
CA GLU A 549 -3.74 -16.89 -25.69
C GLU A 549 -3.16 -18.21 -26.22
N GLU A 550 -3.92 -18.94 -27.01
CA GLU A 550 -3.38 -19.92 -27.95
C GLU A 550 -2.95 -19.17 -29.23
N TYR A 551 -1.68 -19.36 -29.64
CA TYR A 551 -1.10 -18.79 -30.85
C TYR A 551 -1.71 -19.41 -32.11
#